data_6a999ac124776ca77609be961e178707
#
_entry.id   6a999ac124776ca77609be961e178707
#
_cell.length_a   1.000
_cell.length_b   1.000
_cell.length_c   1.000
_cell.angle_alpha   90.00
_cell.angle_beta   90.00
_cell.angle_gamma   90.00
#
_symmetry.space_group_name_H-M   'P 1'
#
loop_
_entity.id
_entity.type
_entity.pdbx_description
1 polymer ?
#
loop_
_entity_poly.entity_id
_entity_poly.type
_entity_poly.pdbx_seq_one_letter_code
_entity_poly.pdbx_strand_id
1 'polypeptide(L)'
;TTLMSRFTNAYGEALVTDHPLLTRLAATADRVASATISSIAAIGIPKARAATIHTLATLVASGEVRIEPAVDVRVLTRQLLEVPGIGPWTAEYIVMRAVHWPDAFPASDLVLRRNAGNLTPSELVRAAEKWRPWRAYAAMHLWRR
;
A
#
# COMPACT_ATOMS: atom_id res chain seq x y z
N THR A 1 12.38 -7.97 -15.22
CA THR A 1 11.93 -6.64 -14.78
C THR A 1 10.69 -6.79 -13.91
N THR A 2 10.71 -6.28 -12.69
CA THR A 2 9.58 -6.35 -11.77
C THR A 2 8.41 -5.46 -12.25
N LEU A 3 7.19 -5.74 -11.80
CA LEU A 3 6.02 -4.89 -12.10
C LEU A 3 6.25 -3.44 -11.63
N MET A 4 6.91 -3.27 -10.47
CA MET A 4 7.27 -1.95 -9.95
C MET A 4 8.17 -1.18 -10.92
N SER A 5 9.23 -1.82 -11.46
CA SER A 5 10.10 -1.17 -12.46
C SER A 5 9.35 -0.79 -13.73
N ARG A 6 8.45 -1.65 -14.21
CA ARG A 6 7.60 -1.33 -15.38
C ARG A 6 6.68 -0.15 -15.10
N PHE A 7 6.08 -0.12 -13.92
CA PHE A 7 5.19 0.96 -13.50
C PHE A 7 5.94 2.30 -13.40
N THR A 8 7.10 2.31 -12.74
CA THR A 8 7.94 3.51 -12.63
C THR A 8 8.46 3.96 -14.01
N ASN A 9 8.81 3.03 -14.89
CA ASN A 9 9.23 3.39 -16.24
C ASN A 9 8.10 3.99 -17.08
N ALA A 10 6.87 3.54 -16.90
CA ALA A 10 5.71 4.03 -17.67
C ALA A 10 5.19 5.38 -17.14
N TYR A 11 5.16 5.56 -15.81
CA TYR A 11 4.47 6.70 -15.17
C TYR A 11 5.37 7.59 -14.32
N GLY A 12 6.60 7.17 -14.03
CA GLY A 12 7.56 7.98 -13.28
C GLY A 12 8.17 9.10 -14.13
N GLU A 13 8.57 10.18 -13.48
CA GLU A 13 9.27 11.28 -14.12
C GLU A 13 10.75 10.95 -14.36
N ALA A 14 11.29 11.36 -15.49
CA ALA A 14 12.71 11.19 -15.76
C ALA A 14 13.55 12.03 -14.79
N LEU A 15 14.58 11.43 -14.23
CA LEU A 15 15.50 12.07 -13.31
C LEU A 15 16.91 12.00 -13.89
N VAL A 16 17.56 13.16 -13.98
CA VAL A 16 18.97 13.26 -14.37
C VAL A 16 19.82 13.26 -13.11
N THR A 17 20.64 12.23 -12.95
CA THR A 17 21.56 12.09 -11.82
C THR A 17 22.88 11.48 -12.28
N ASP A 18 23.93 11.65 -11.48
CA ASP A 18 25.24 10.99 -11.71
C ASP A 18 25.20 9.49 -11.39
N HIS A 19 24.10 8.99 -10.80
CA HIS A 19 23.96 7.58 -10.45
C HIS A 19 23.21 6.80 -11.54
N PRO A 20 23.84 5.82 -12.21
CA PRO A 20 23.31 5.17 -13.41
C PRO A 20 22.00 4.40 -13.20
N LEU A 21 21.66 4.05 -11.97
CA LEU A 21 20.42 3.32 -11.62
C LEU A 21 19.28 4.23 -11.14
N LEU A 22 19.54 5.51 -10.87
CA LEU A 22 18.54 6.47 -10.41
C LEU A 22 18.08 7.35 -11.57
N THR A 23 17.29 6.79 -12.47
CA THR A 23 16.88 7.43 -13.72
C THR A 23 15.45 7.94 -13.71
N ARG A 24 14.65 7.61 -12.67
CA ARG A 24 13.24 8.01 -12.56
C ARG A 24 12.81 8.21 -11.12
N LEU A 25 11.95 9.20 -10.93
CA LEU A 25 11.15 9.36 -9.71
C LEU A 25 9.98 8.36 -9.70
N ALA A 26 9.40 8.13 -8.53
CA ALA A 26 8.14 7.38 -8.42
C ALA A 26 7.01 8.11 -9.16
N ALA A 27 6.03 7.34 -9.66
CA ALA A 27 4.84 7.91 -10.28
C ALA A 27 4.02 8.71 -9.25
N THR A 28 3.58 9.91 -9.64
CA THR A 28 2.64 10.70 -8.84
C THR A 28 1.21 10.23 -9.06
N ALA A 29 0.32 10.54 -8.12
CA ALA A 29 -1.11 10.24 -8.23
C ALA A 29 -1.73 10.88 -9.48
N ASP A 30 -1.38 12.14 -9.78
CA ASP A 30 -1.88 12.87 -10.95
C ASP A 30 -1.53 12.18 -12.27
N ARG A 31 -0.30 11.71 -12.40
CA ARG A 31 0.13 10.99 -13.60
C ARG A 31 -0.60 9.66 -13.80
N VAL A 32 -0.84 8.95 -12.71
CA VAL A 32 -1.57 7.68 -12.75
C VAL A 32 -3.06 7.91 -12.99
N ALA A 33 -3.65 8.94 -12.39
CA ALA A 33 -5.04 9.34 -12.60
C ALA A 33 -5.31 9.79 -14.05
N SER A 34 -4.32 10.43 -14.69
CA SER A 34 -4.40 10.84 -16.11
C SER A 34 -4.22 9.68 -17.10
N ALA A 35 -3.79 8.51 -16.63
CA ALA A 35 -3.62 7.32 -17.47
C ALA A 35 -4.96 6.59 -17.67
N THR A 36 -5.05 5.74 -18.70
CA THR A 36 -6.20 4.85 -18.84
C THR A 36 -6.00 3.54 -18.07
N ILE A 37 -7.07 2.92 -17.61
CA ILE A 37 -7.02 1.59 -16.98
C ILE A 37 -6.35 0.57 -17.92
N SER A 38 -6.59 0.67 -19.22
CA SER A 38 -6.00 -0.22 -20.23
C SER A 38 -4.48 -0.02 -20.34
N SER A 39 -3.97 1.20 -20.27
CA SER A 39 -2.53 1.46 -20.29
C SER A 39 -1.84 0.96 -19.00
N ILE A 40 -2.50 1.08 -17.85
CA ILE A 40 -2.01 0.51 -16.58
C ILE A 40 -2.00 -1.03 -16.65
N ALA A 41 -3.01 -1.64 -17.24
CA ALA A 41 -3.05 -3.09 -17.41
C ALA A 41 -1.97 -3.60 -18.40
N ALA A 42 -1.65 -2.84 -19.44
CA ALA A 42 -0.70 -3.23 -20.48
C ALA A 42 0.73 -3.49 -19.97
N ILE A 43 1.10 -2.94 -18.80
CA ILE A 43 2.41 -3.23 -18.19
C ILE A 43 2.49 -4.62 -17.51
N GLY A 44 1.40 -5.41 -17.55
CA GLY A 44 1.30 -6.74 -16.96
C GLY A 44 0.54 -6.79 -15.64
N ILE A 45 -0.26 -5.75 -15.33
CA ILE A 45 -1.15 -5.72 -14.16
C ILE A 45 -2.53 -6.26 -14.56
N PRO A 46 -3.15 -7.18 -13.79
CA PRO A 46 -4.53 -7.61 -14.04
C PRO A 46 -5.49 -6.42 -14.10
N LYS A 47 -6.42 -6.41 -15.06
CA LYS A 47 -7.31 -5.28 -15.32
C LYS A 47 -8.08 -4.79 -14.08
N ALA A 48 -8.56 -5.72 -13.24
CA ALA A 48 -9.23 -5.35 -11.99
C ALA A 48 -8.29 -4.58 -11.04
N ARG A 49 -7.03 -5.00 -10.93
CA ARG A 49 -6.03 -4.32 -10.10
C ARG A 49 -5.62 -2.97 -10.71
N ALA A 50 -5.54 -2.89 -12.04
CA ALA A 50 -5.30 -1.62 -12.74
C ALA A 50 -6.43 -0.62 -12.47
N ALA A 51 -7.69 -1.08 -12.44
CA ALA A 51 -8.83 -0.25 -12.07
C ALA A 51 -8.73 0.26 -10.62
N THR A 52 -8.39 -0.61 -9.67
CA THR A 52 -8.16 -0.22 -8.26
C THR A 52 -7.07 0.85 -8.13
N ILE A 53 -5.94 0.66 -8.81
CA ILE A 53 -4.81 1.61 -8.80
C ILE A 53 -5.26 2.95 -9.39
N HIS A 54 -5.96 2.95 -10.51
CA HIS A 54 -6.47 4.16 -11.15
C HIS A 54 -7.46 4.89 -10.24
N THR A 55 -8.44 4.19 -9.65
CA THR A 55 -9.42 4.78 -8.74
C THR A 55 -8.74 5.42 -7.53
N LEU A 56 -7.81 4.70 -6.87
CA LEU A 56 -7.08 5.26 -5.74
C LEU A 56 -6.27 6.50 -6.15
N ALA A 57 -5.58 6.45 -7.29
CA ALA A 57 -4.82 7.59 -7.79
C ALA A 57 -5.71 8.81 -8.07
N THR A 58 -6.90 8.60 -8.62
CA THR A 58 -7.87 9.68 -8.87
C THR A 58 -8.33 10.32 -7.57
N LEU A 59 -8.67 9.52 -6.54
CA LEU A 59 -9.10 10.03 -5.23
C LEU A 59 -7.97 10.77 -4.50
N VAL A 60 -6.72 10.33 -4.67
CA VAL A 60 -5.56 11.03 -4.10
C VAL A 60 -5.28 12.33 -4.86
N ALA A 61 -5.32 12.33 -6.19
CA ALA A 61 -5.10 13.51 -7.02
C ALA A 61 -6.18 14.58 -6.80
N SER A 62 -7.44 14.19 -6.56
CA SER A 62 -8.53 15.13 -6.20
C SER A 62 -8.45 15.65 -4.77
N GLY A 63 -7.62 15.04 -3.91
CA GLY A 63 -7.53 15.39 -2.49
C GLY A 63 -8.65 14.79 -1.62
N GLU A 64 -9.52 13.96 -2.18
CA GLU A 64 -10.56 13.23 -1.43
C GLU A 64 -9.95 12.20 -0.47
N VAL A 65 -8.85 11.56 -0.86
CA VAL A 65 -8.06 10.66 -0.01
C VAL A 65 -6.68 11.27 0.17
N ARG A 66 -6.28 11.50 1.42
CA ARG A 66 -4.95 12.01 1.77
C ARG A 66 -4.12 10.91 2.40
N ILE A 67 -2.98 10.59 1.77
CA ILE A 67 -2.01 9.59 2.26
C ILE A 67 -0.75 10.34 2.67
N GLU A 68 -0.77 10.94 3.84
CA GLU A 68 0.32 11.78 4.37
C GLU A 68 0.49 11.58 5.88
N PRO A 69 1.67 11.85 6.45
CA PRO A 69 1.84 11.88 7.90
C PRO A 69 0.85 12.86 8.54
N ALA A 70 0.39 12.54 9.75
CA ALA A 70 -0.58 13.33 10.52
C ALA A 70 -2.06 13.26 10.07
N VAL A 71 -2.38 12.44 9.06
CA VAL A 71 -3.80 12.15 8.74
C VAL A 71 -4.46 11.37 9.87
N ASP A 72 -5.77 11.56 10.06
CA ASP A 72 -6.54 10.65 10.91
C ASP A 72 -6.59 9.25 10.26
N VAL A 73 -5.84 8.33 10.84
CA VAL A 73 -5.70 6.96 10.34
C VAL A 73 -7.02 6.22 10.26
N ARG A 74 -7.98 6.50 11.16
CA ARG A 74 -9.29 5.85 11.16
C ARG A 74 -10.12 6.30 9.97
N VAL A 75 -10.05 7.60 9.65
CA VAL A 75 -10.71 8.18 8.47
C VAL A 75 -10.07 7.61 7.21
N LEU A 76 -8.75 7.65 7.10
CA LEU A 76 -8.02 7.11 5.95
C LEU A 76 -8.33 5.62 5.73
N THR A 77 -8.28 4.80 6.78
CA THR A 77 -8.56 3.36 6.65
C THR A 77 -9.97 3.12 6.12
N ARG A 78 -10.97 3.88 6.58
CA ARG A 78 -12.34 3.79 6.08
C ARG A 78 -12.42 4.15 4.60
N GLN A 79 -11.84 5.29 4.21
CA GLN A 79 -11.80 5.73 2.81
C GLN A 79 -11.11 4.71 1.90
N LEU A 80 -10.01 4.12 2.35
CA LEU A 80 -9.31 3.07 1.60
C LEU A 80 -10.19 1.83 1.38
N LEU A 81 -10.97 1.43 2.39
CA LEU A 81 -11.87 0.28 2.30
C LEU A 81 -13.08 0.52 1.36
N GLU A 82 -13.43 1.77 1.07
CA GLU A 82 -14.44 2.13 0.09
C GLU A 82 -13.94 2.00 -1.36
N VAL A 83 -12.62 1.92 -1.57
CA VAL A 83 -12.03 1.74 -2.91
C VAL A 83 -12.20 0.29 -3.36
N PRO A 84 -12.88 0.01 -4.49
CA PRO A 84 -13.04 -1.34 -5.00
C PRO A 84 -11.69 -2.04 -5.22
N GLY A 85 -11.52 -3.21 -4.61
CA GLY A 85 -10.28 -3.99 -4.69
C GLY A 85 -9.25 -3.71 -3.57
N ILE A 86 -9.53 -2.77 -2.67
CA ILE A 86 -8.75 -2.58 -1.44
C ILE A 86 -9.47 -3.28 -0.29
N GLY A 87 -8.88 -4.37 0.18
CA GLY A 87 -9.35 -5.07 1.37
C GLY A 87 -8.61 -4.64 2.65
N PRO A 88 -9.03 -5.19 3.82
CA PRO A 88 -8.44 -4.84 5.12
C PRO A 88 -6.92 -4.98 5.17
N TRP A 89 -6.37 -6.03 4.57
CA TRP A 89 -4.92 -6.24 4.51
C TRP A 89 -4.21 -5.10 3.76
N THR A 90 -4.75 -4.71 2.60
CA THR A 90 -4.15 -3.65 1.77
C THR A 90 -4.25 -2.30 2.45
N ALA A 91 -5.40 -1.99 3.07
CA ALA A 91 -5.60 -0.74 3.81
C ALA A 91 -4.61 -0.62 4.98
N GLU A 92 -4.49 -1.66 5.81
CA GLU A 92 -3.53 -1.70 6.92
C GLU A 92 -2.08 -1.60 6.43
N TYR A 93 -1.75 -2.25 5.30
CA TYR A 93 -0.42 -2.17 4.72
C TYR A 93 -0.08 -0.76 4.21
N ILE A 94 -1.04 -0.07 3.57
CA ILE A 94 -0.88 1.33 3.14
C ILE A 94 -0.64 2.22 4.35
N VAL A 95 -1.46 2.10 5.38
CA VAL A 95 -1.35 2.86 6.63
C VAL A 95 0.01 2.63 7.30
N MET A 96 0.47 1.38 7.34
CA MET A 96 1.79 1.03 7.88
C MET A 96 2.93 1.67 7.09
N ARG A 97 2.89 1.56 5.74
CA ARG A 97 4.05 1.86 4.89
C ARG A 97 4.07 3.29 4.37
N ALA A 98 2.93 3.87 4.06
CA ALA A 98 2.84 5.20 3.47
C ALA A 98 2.62 6.30 4.53
N VAL A 99 1.84 5.99 5.57
CA VAL A 99 1.57 6.94 6.68
C VAL A 99 2.52 6.72 7.86
N HIS A 100 3.27 5.62 7.87
CA HIS A 100 4.19 5.24 8.95
C HIS A 100 3.50 5.09 10.32
N TRP A 101 2.22 4.65 10.31
CA TRP A 101 1.48 4.47 11.55
C TRP A 101 2.04 3.29 12.36
N PRO A 102 2.60 3.52 13.55
CA PRO A 102 3.33 2.49 14.28
C PRO A 102 2.43 1.37 14.84
N ASP A 103 1.13 1.61 14.95
CA ASP A 103 0.17 0.63 15.45
C ASP A 103 -0.67 -0.03 14.35
N ALA A 104 -0.36 0.17 13.06
CA ALA A 104 -0.96 -0.56 11.95
C ALA A 104 -0.62 -2.05 12.05
N PHE A 105 -1.62 -2.93 11.84
CA PHE A 105 -1.41 -4.36 12.01
C PHE A 105 -2.29 -5.20 11.07
N PRO A 106 -1.75 -5.70 9.94
CA PRO A 106 -2.49 -6.48 8.97
C PRO A 106 -2.74 -7.93 9.46
N ALA A 107 -3.59 -8.10 10.47
CA ALA A 107 -3.83 -9.37 11.14
C ALA A 107 -4.36 -10.49 10.23
N SER A 108 -4.89 -10.15 9.05
CA SER A 108 -5.31 -11.13 8.03
C SER A 108 -4.15 -11.68 7.19
N ASP A 109 -2.93 -11.16 7.37
CA ASP A 109 -1.74 -11.61 6.64
C ASP A 109 -1.40 -13.07 6.97
N LEU A 110 -1.25 -13.89 5.91
CA LEU A 110 -1.00 -15.33 6.06
C LEU A 110 0.37 -15.62 6.69
N VAL A 111 1.38 -14.82 6.37
CA VAL A 111 2.74 -15.01 6.90
C VAL A 111 2.79 -14.62 8.38
N LEU A 112 2.17 -13.50 8.74
CA LEU A 112 2.06 -13.10 10.15
C LEU A 112 1.34 -14.18 10.97
N ARG A 113 0.22 -14.66 10.47
CA ARG A 113 -0.57 -15.71 11.14
C ARG A 113 0.22 -17.01 11.34
N ARG A 114 0.93 -17.44 10.29
CA ARG A 114 1.78 -18.64 10.34
C ARG A 114 2.90 -18.48 11.36
N ASN A 115 3.63 -17.38 11.29
CA ASN A 115 4.80 -17.12 12.15
C ASN A 115 4.42 -16.79 13.60
N ALA A 116 3.16 -16.44 13.84
CA ALA A 116 2.60 -16.27 15.18
C ALA A 116 2.01 -17.56 15.78
N GLY A 117 2.17 -18.72 15.12
CA GLY A 117 1.65 -20.01 15.60
C GLY A 117 0.36 -20.48 14.93
N ASN A 118 0.16 -20.14 13.66
CA ASN A 118 -1.03 -20.47 12.84
C ASN A 118 -2.35 -19.92 13.40
N LEU A 119 -2.31 -18.73 13.99
CA LEU A 119 -3.47 -18.10 14.59
C LEU A 119 -4.50 -17.66 13.52
N THR A 120 -5.76 -17.66 13.88
CA THR A 120 -6.80 -16.96 13.12
C THR A 120 -6.59 -15.45 13.19
N PRO A 121 -7.16 -14.64 12.27
CA PRO A 121 -7.05 -13.18 12.35
C PRO A 121 -7.50 -12.62 13.70
N SER A 122 -8.60 -13.12 14.26
CA SER A 122 -9.13 -12.67 15.54
C SER A 122 -8.24 -13.01 16.73
N GLU A 123 -7.65 -14.21 16.73
CA GLU A 123 -6.68 -14.63 17.74
C GLU A 123 -5.40 -13.79 17.65
N LEU A 124 -4.93 -13.52 16.42
CA LEU A 124 -3.74 -12.70 16.21
C LEU A 124 -3.96 -11.26 16.66
N VAL A 125 -5.13 -10.67 16.42
CA VAL A 125 -5.49 -9.34 16.96
C VAL A 125 -5.40 -9.34 18.48
N ARG A 126 -6.01 -10.33 19.16
CA ARG A 126 -5.96 -10.45 20.63
C ARG A 126 -4.53 -10.63 21.16
N ALA A 127 -3.74 -11.47 20.51
CA ALA A 127 -2.35 -11.68 20.88
C ALA A 127 -1.49 -10.41 20.70
N ALA A 128 -1.83 -9.58 19.71
CA ALA A 128 -1.13 -8.36 19.38
C ALA A 128 -1.46 -7.15 20.29
N GLU A 129 -2.50 -7.23 21.14
CA GLU A 129 -2.89 -6.11 22.02
C GLU A 129 -1.72 -5.69 22.95
N LYS A 130 -0.93 -6.64 23.43
CA LYS A 130 0.25 -6.38 24.28
C LYS A 130 1.39 -5.66 23.56
N TRP A 131 1.33 -5.54 22.21
CA TRP A 131 2.35 -4.86 21.40
C TRP A 131 1.95 -3.42 21.06
N ARG A 132 0.77 -2.96 21.50
CA ARG A 132 0.38 -1.55 21.32
C ARG A 132 1.33 -0.61 22.05
N PRO A 133 1.58 0.56 21.50
CA PRO A 133 1.16 1.09 20.20
C PRO A 133 2.14 0.77 19.05
N TRP A 134 2.89 -0.32 19.15
CA TRP A 134 4.02 -0.66 18.26
C TRP A 134 3.77 -1.91 17.40
N ARG A 135 2.51 -2.23 17.11
CA ARG A 135 2.13 -3.47 16.40
C ARG A 135 2.73 -3.58 15.00
N ALA A 136 2.99 -2.46 14.31
CA ALA A 136 3.67 -2.46 13.02
C ALA A 136 5.09 -3.02 13.11
N TYR A 137 5.82 -2.69 14.16
CA TYR A 137 7.17 -3.24 14.40
C TYR A 137 7.10 -4.75 14.71
N ALA A 138 6.12 -5.18 15.50
CA ALA A 138 5.89 -6.60 15.74
C ALA A 138 5.59 -7.36 14.44
N ALA A 139 4.77 -6.78 13.54
CA ALA A 139 4.53 -7.34 12.21
C ALA A 139 5.82 -7.49 11.40
N MET A 140 6.67 -6.48 11.38
CA MET A 140 7.97 -6.53 10.70
C MET A 140 8.88 -7.63 11.24
N HIS A 141 8.88 -7.86 12.56
CA HIS A 141 9.62 -8.98 13.17
C HIS A 141 9.04 -10.34 12.79
N LEU A 142 7.71 -10.48 12.76
CA LEU A 142 7.06 -11.72 12.36
C LEU A 142 7.30 -12.05 10.88
N TRP A 143 7.36 -11.07 9.99
CA TRP A 143 7.68 -11.31 8.57
C TRP A 143 9.12 -11.77 8.32
N ARG A 144 10.04 -11.51 9.23
CA ARG A 144 11.46 -11.87 9.10
C ARG A 144 11.79 -13.29 9.60
N ARG A 145 10.84 -13.98 10.20
CA ARG A 145 10.96 -15.38 10.64
C ARG A 145 10.64 -16.33 9.48
#